data_d2d308886df98d094491be0ec4a729cc
#
_entry.id   d2d308886df98d094491be0ec4a729cc
#
_cell.length_a   1.000
_cell.length_b   1.000
_cell.length_c   1.000
_cell.angle_alpha   90.00
_cell.angle_beta   90.00
_cell.angle_gamma   90.00
#
_symmetry.space_group_name_H-M   'P 1'
#
loop_
_entity.id
_entity.type
_entity.pdbx_description
1 polymer ?
#
loop_
_entity_poly.entity_id
_entity_poly.type
_entity_poly.pdbx_seq_one_letter_code
_entity_poly.pdbx_strand_id
1 'polypeptide(L)'
;MAKTNLNALRRTLLGKEVKKMRREGRVPGVVYGPVVAGAVPVSVESREFAKFFQLHGHATLFDLHWEDGMESVFIREVQLDPVKRVAIHVDFFAPNLRMPVRAQVPVVLHNPVQTSEGILTEARTEIEVEALPASIPHQIDIDVSGLAHPGDAIRVRDVVLPEGVTAVTDGDEVLVQMEAVYQTPEMGLDEAAPEEAAAPEAEAEASGEAAETAEDAG
;
A
#
# COMPACT_ATOMS: atom_id res chain seq x y z
N MET A 1 -28.88 -3.84 2.33
CA MET A 1 -27.60 -3.58 1.65
C MET A 1 -27.52 -4.49 0.43
N ALA A 2 -27.20 -3.97 -0.73
CA ALA A 2 -27.04 -4.79 -1.93
C ALA A 2 -25.81 -5.70 -1.72
N LYS A 3 -26.03 -7.01 -1.76
CA LYS A 3 -24.94 -7.96 -1.70
C LYS A 3 -24.15 -7.86 -2.99
N THR A 4 -22.92 -7.46 -2.87
CA THR A 4 -22.00 -7.38 -4.01
C THR A 4 -21.42 -8.77 -4.24
N ASN A 5 -21.51 -9.24 -5.49
CA ASN A 5 -21.11 -10.61 -5.85
C ASN A 5 -19.89 -10.57 -6.78
N LEU A 6 -18.99 -11.52 -6.62
CA LEU A 6 -17.87 -11.73 -7.53
C LEU A 6 -17.83 -13.20 -7.95
N ASN A 7 -17.65 -13.45 -9.25
CA ASN A 7 -17.58 -14.81 -9.79
C ASN A 7 -16.13 -15.29 -9.85
N ALA A 8 -15.90 -16.49 -9.36
CA ALA A 8 -14.62 -17.16 -9.42
C ALA A 8 -14.78 -18.56 -10.07
N LEU A 9 -13.72 -19.08 -10.64
CA LEU A 9 -13.66 -20.47 -11.08
C LEU A 9 -12.69 -21.23 -10.17
N ARG A 10 -13.04 -22.44 -9.80
CA ARG A 10 -12.10 -23.32 -9.11
C ARG A 10 -10.95 -23.67 -10.03
N ARG A 11 -9.72 -23.56 -9.53
CA ARG A 11 -8.52 -23.88 -10.30
C ARG A 11 -7.91 -25.20 -9.85
N THR A 12 -7.53 -26.00 -10.82
CA THR A 12 -6.71 -27.22 -10.61
C THR A 12 -5.24 -26.96 -10.96
N LEU A 13 -4.98 -25.89 -11.73
CA LEU A 13 -3.64 -25.51 -12.16
C LEU A 13 -2.86 -24.88 -11.02
N LEU A 14 -1.71 -25.46 -10.68
CA LEU A 14 -0.82 -25.06 -9.61
C LEU A 14 0.61 -24.83 -10.14
N GLY A 15 1.42 -24.10 -9.39
CA GLY A 15 2.84 -23.90 -9.71
C GLY A 15 3.08 -23.09 -10.99
N LYS A 16 3.90 -23.60 -11.90
CA LYS A 16 4.38 -22.87 -13.09
C LYS A 16 3.27 -22.51 -14.09
N GLU A 17 2.18 -23.26 -14.13
CA GLU A 17 1.05 -23.03 -15.04
C GLU A 17 0.23 -21.78 -14.71
N VAL A 18 0.32 -21.30 -13.47
CA VAL A 18 -0.31 -20.05 -13.02
C VAL A 18 0.14 -18.83 -13.87
N LYS A 19 1.39 -18.89 -14.41
CA LYS A 19 1.88 -17.81 -15.29
C LYS A 19 1.09 -17.73 -16.61
N LYS A 20 0.61 -18.87 -17.13
CA LYS A 20 -0.22 -18.91 -18.33
C LYS A 20 -1.60 -18.30 -18.05
N MET A 21 -2.22 -18.65 -16.93
CA MET A 21 -3.50 -18.10 -16.47
C MET A 21 -3.47 -16.56 -16.38
N ARG A 22 -2.39 -15.99 -15.80
CA ARG A 22 -2.23 -14.52 -15.74
C ARG A 22 -2.14 -13.87 -17.13
N ARG A 23 -1.52 -14.55 -18.10
CA ARG A 23 -1.46 -14.06 -19.50
C ARG A 23 -2.83 -14.11 -20.18
N GLU A 24 -3.69 -15.03 -19.77
CA GLU A 24 -5.07 -15.17 -20.24
C GLU A 24 -6.04 -14.18 -19.58
N GLY A 25 -5.51 -13.27 -18.73
CA GLY A 25 -6.31 -12.25 -18.06
C GLY A 25 -7.04 -12.74 -16.80
N ARG A 26 -6.58 -13.82 -16.18
CA ARG A 26 -7.14 -14.34 -14.93
C ARG A 26 -6.15 -14.17 -13.78
N VAL A 27 -6.66 -13.74 -12.63
CA VAL A 27 -5.89 -13.61 -11.39
C VAL A 27 -6.11 -14.85 -10.54
N PRO A 28 -5.04 -15.56 -10.17
CA PRO A 28 -5.13 -16.66 -9.23
C PRO A 28 -5.40 -16.14 -7.83
N GLY A 29 -6.21 -16.82 -7.07
CA GLY A 29 -6.51 -16.53 -5.69
C GLY A 29 -6.65 -17.80 -4.87
N VAL A 30 -6.87 -17.60 -3.58
CA VAL A 30 -7.11 -18.64 -2.59
C VAL A 30 -8.23 -18.16 -1.66
N VAL A 31 -9.20 -19.04 -1.40
CA VAL A 31 -10.23 -18.82 -0.38
C VAL A 31 -9.89 -19.69 0.83
N TYR A 32 -9.81 -19.08 1.99
CA TYR A 32 -9.55 -19.80 3.24
C TYR A 32 -10.26 -19.12 4.41
N GLY A 33 -10.41 -19.82 5.51
CA GLY A 33 -11.03 -19.28 6.72
C GLY A 33 -11.72 -20.37 7.55
N PRO A 34 -12.25 -20.02 8.71
CA PRO A 34 -12.86 -20.97 9.63
C PRO A 34 -14.14 -21.61 9.10
N VAL A 35 -14.79 -21.00 8.10
CA VAL A 35 -16.06 -21.49 7.50
C VAL A 35 -15.79 -22.47 6.36
N VAL A 36 -14.62 -22.37 5.72
CA VAL A 36 -14.26 -23.21 4.56
C VAL A 36 -13.42 -24.40 5.01
N ALA A 37 -13.77 -25.61 4.54
CA ALA A 37 -13.01 -26.82 4.85
C ALA A 37 -11.67 -26.86 4.09
N GLY A 38 -10.69 -26.03 4.52
CA GLY A 38 -9.38 -25.93 3.91
C GLY A 38 -9.26 -24.83 2.85
N ALA A 39 -8.05 -24.65 2.31
CA ALA A 39 -7.79 -23.66 1.30
C ALA A 39 -8.30 -24.09 -0.08
N VAL A 40 -9.22 -23.32 -0.65
CA VAL A 40 -9.78 -23.58 -1.98
C VAL A 40 -9.09 -22.68 -3.01
N PRO A 41 -8.33 -23.24 -3.95
CA PRO A 41 -7.70 -22.48 -5.01
C PRO A 41 -8.75 -22.02 -6.03
N VAL A 42 -8.82 -20.70 -6.26
CA VAL A 42 -9.76 -20.07 -7.20
C VAL A 42 -9.03 -19.19 -8.21
N SER A 43 -9.74 -18.76 -9.23
CA SER A 43 -9.28 -17.73 -10.16
C SER A 43 -10.41 -16.80 -10.52
N VAL A 44 -10.13 -15.52 -10.56
CA VAL A 44 -11.08 -14.45 -10.93
C VAL A 44 -10.66 -13.78 -12.21
N GLU A 45 -11.58 -13.17 -12.94
CA GLU A 45 -11.23 -12.38 -14.10
C GLU A 45 -10.55 -11.07 -13.67
N SER A 46 -9.39 -10.76 -14.28
CA SER A 46 -8.57 -9.61 -13.87
C SER A 46 -9.28 -8.27 -14.01
N ARG A 47 -10.09 -8.10 -15.06
CA ARG A 47 -10.83 -6.86 -15.32
C ARG A 47 -12.00 -6.67 -14.35
N GLU A 48 -12.75 -7.74 -14.08
CA GLU A 48 -13.84 -7.70 -13.11
C GLU A 48 -13.31 -7.43 -11.72
N PHE A 49 -12.26 -8.16 -11.32
CA PHE A 49 -11.60 -7.97 -10.04
C PHE A 49 -11.05 -6.57 -9.86
N ALA A 50 -10.39 -5.99 -10.87
CA ALA A 50 -9.83 -4.64 -10.77
C ALA A 50 -10.92 -3.59 -10.55
N LYS A 51 -12.04 -3.66 -11.27
CA LYS A 51 -13.19 -2.77 -11.07
C LYS A 51 -13.82 -2.95 -9.70
N PHE A 52 -13.98 -4.20 -9.29
CA PHE A 52 -14.52 -4.57 -7.99
C PHE A 52 -13.67 -3.98 -6.87
N PHE A 53 -12.36 -4.19 -6.94
CA PHE A 53 -11.40 -3.73 -5.93
C PHE A 53 -11.32 -2.20 -5.83
N GLN A 54 -11.41 -1.50 -6.97
CA GLN A 54 -11.46 -0.03 -6.99
C GLN A 54 -12.71 0.53 -6.30
N LEU A 55 -13.84 -0.17 -6.40
CA LEU A 55 -15.10 0.29 -5.82
C LEU A 55 -15.27 -0.08 -4.34
N HIS A 56 -14.72 -1.20 -3.92
CA HIS A 56 -15.03 -1.81 -2.63
C HIS A 56 -13.84 -1.92 -1.67
N GLY A 57 -12.61 -1.86 -2.17
CA GLY A 57 -11.39 -1.97 -1.35
C GLY A 57 -11.24 -3.32 -0.63
N HIS A 58 -10.50 -3.30 0.48
CA HIS A 58 -10.22 -4.48 1.32
C HIS A 58 -11.30 -4.77 2.36
N ALA A 59 -11.99 -3.73 2.85
CA ALA A 59 -12.87 -3.79 4.01
C ALA A 59 -14.29 -4.31 3.71
N THR A 60 -14.62 -4.55 2.45
CA THR A 60 -15.98 -4.94 2.06
C THR A 60 -16.20 -6.43 2.17
N LEU A 61 -17.27 -6.83 2.89
CA LEU A 61 -17.78 -8.20 2.89
C LEU A 61 -18.64 -8.41 1.63
N PHE A 62 -18.31 -9.43 0.82
CA PHE A 62 -19.04 -9.76 -0.41
C PHE A 62 -19.17 -11.27 -0.58
N ASP A 63 -20.13 -11.69 -1.43
CA ASP A 63 -20.35 -13.09 -1.71
C ASP A 63 -19.49 -13.50 -2.92
N LEU A 64 -18.55 -14.42 -2.71
CA LEU A 64 -17.73 -15.02 -3.76
C LEU A 64 -18.39 -16.34 -4.21
N HIS A 65 -18.72 -16.42 -5.49
CA HIS A 65 -19.33 -17.58 -6.10
C HIS A 65 -18.28 -18.39 -6.86
N TRP A 66 -18.21 -19.69 -6.60
CA TRP A 66 -17.43 -20.63 -7.41
C TRP A 66 -18.23 -21.89 -7.67
N GLU A 67 -17.75 -22.77 -8.55
CA GLU A 67 -18.48 -23.94 -9.04
C GLU A 67 -19.07 -24.85 -7.95
N ASP A 68 -18.36 -24.97 -6.82
CA ASP A 68 -18.74 -25.90 -5.73
C ASP A 68 -19.40 -25.18 -4.53
N GLY A 69 -19.56 -23.86 -4.57
CA GLY A 69 -20.11 -23.14 -3.43
C GLY A 69 -20.14 -21.64 -3.55
N MET A 70 -20.61 -21.03 -2.48
CA MET A 70 -20.67 -19.58 -2.29
C MET A 70 -20.40 -19.30 -0.82
N GLU A 71 -19.50 -18.35 -0.57
CA GLU A 71 -19.21 -17.89 0.79
C GLU A 71 -19.02 -16.38 0.83
N SER A 72 -19.36 -15.80 1.98
CA SER A 72 -19.10 -14.39 2.24
C SER A 72 -17.64 -14.22 2.64
N VAL A 73 -16.88 -13.42 1.90
CA VAL A 73 -15.44 -13.26 2.05
C VAL A 73 -15.02 -11.80 2.08
N PHE A 74 -13.84 -11.55 2.65
CA PHE A 74 -13.08 -10.30 2.52
C PHE A 74 -11.88 -10.49 1.61
N ILE A 75 -11.42 -9.42 1.02
CA ILE A 75 -10.10 -9.38 0.39
C ILE A 75 -9.07 -9.12 1.49
N ARG A 76 -8.29 -10.14 1.85
CA ARG A 76 -7.27 -10.04 2.89
C ARG A 76 -6.00 -9.38 2.39
N GLU A 77 -5.55 -9.81 1.21
CA GLU A 77 -4.34 -9.30 0.58
C GLU A 77 -4.47 -9.32 -0.94
N VAL A 78 -3.95 -8.29 -1.58
CA VAL A 78 -3.82 -8.22 -3.04
C VAL A 78 -2.37 -7.95 -3.38
N GLN A 79 -1.72 -8.94 -3.99
CA GLN A 79 -0.36 -8.76 -4.51
C GLN A 79 -0.44 -8.11 -5.89
N LEU A 80 0.18 -6.96 -6.04
CA LEU A 80 0.23 -6.20 -7.29
C LEU A 80 1.59 -6.36 -7.97
N ASP A 81 1.60 -6.41 -9.30
CA ASP A 81 2.82 -6.24 -10.09
C ASP A 81 3.29 -4.78 -9.96
N PRO A 82 4.52 -4.51 -9.48
CA PRO A 82 4.99 -3.15 -9.24
C PRO A 82 5.10 -2.31 -10.52
N VAL A 83 5.31 -2.96 -11.67
CA VAL A 83 5.48 -2.28 -12.96
C VAL A 83 4.14 -2.09 -13.67
N LYS A 84 3.34 -3.15 -13.75
CA LYS A 84 2.08 -3.16 -14.51
C LYS A 84 0.87 -2.73 -13.68
N ARG A 85 1.01 -2.69 -12.34
CA ARG A 85 -0.06 -2.41 -11.37
C ARG A 85 -1.30 -3.30 -11.55
N VAL A 86 -1.09 -4.53 -12.02
CA VAL A 86 -2.14 -5.57 -12.14
C VAL A 86 -2.02 -6.54 -10.99
N ALA A 87 -3.16 -7.06 -10.51
CA ALA A 87 -3.16 -8.07 -9.47
C ALA A 87 -2.48 -9.37 -9.94
N ILE A 88 -1.54 -9.86 -9.15
CA ILE A 88 -0.81 -11.12 -9.37
C ILE A 88 -1.46 -12.25 -8.58
N HIS A 89 -1.88 -11.96 -7.35
CA HIS A 89 -2.52 -12.90 -6.44
C HIS A 89 -3.53 -12.19 -5.55
N VAL A 90 -4.58 -12.90 -5.18
CA VAL A 90 -5.61 -12.38 -4.27
C VAL A 90 -5.93 -13.42 -3.20
N ASP A 91 -5.92 -12.98 -1.96
CA ASP A 91 -6.26 -13.76 -0.80
C ASP A 91 -7.65 -13.40 -0.31
N PHE A 92 -8.58 -14.36 -0.36
CA PHE A 92 -9.94 -14.23 0.12
C PHE A 92 -10.08 -14.93 1.47
N PHE A 93 -10.48 -14.18 2.47
CA PHE A 93 -10.70 -14.70 3.82
C PHE A 93 -12.20 -14.84 4.08
N ALA A 94 -12.65 -16.05 4.40
CA ALA A 94 -14.03 -16.35 4.79
C ALA A 94 -14.14 -16.38 6.33
N PRO A 95 -14.58 -15.27 6.97
CA PRO A 95 -14.65 -15.17 8.41
C PRO A 95 -15.91 -15.87 8.96
N ASN A 96 -15.88 -16.15 10.26
CA ASN A 96 -17.10 -16.45 10.98
C ASN A 96 -17.85 -15.15 11.25
N LEU A 97 -19.07 -15.00 10.75
CA LEU A 97 -19.89 -13.78 10.88
C LEU A 97 -20.26 -13.44 12.34
N ARG A 98 -20.07 -14.37 13.28
CA ARG A 98 -20.40 -14.17 14.70
C ARG A 98 -19.18 -13.83 15.56
N MET A 99 -17.99 -13.80 14.98
CA MET A 99 -16.75 -13.48 15.70
C MET A 99 -16.15 -12.18 15.17
N PRO A 100 -15.56 -11.35 16.04
CA PRO A 100 -14.86 -10.16 15.59
C PRO A 100 -13.65 -10.56 14.73
N VAL A 101 -13.39 -9.78 13.71
CA VAL A 101 -12.24 -9.96 12.81
C VAL A 101 -11.50 -8.65 12.65
N ARG A 102 -10.21 -8.77 12.37
CA ARG A 102 -9.35 -7.63 12.06
C ARG A 102 -9.34 -7.38 10.57
N ALA A 103 -9.59 -6.15 10.20
CA ALA A 103 -9.57 -5.71 8.81
C ALA A 103 -8.85 -4.36 8.69
N GLN A 104 -8.21 -4.15 7.55
CA GLN A 104 -7.64 -2.86 7.17
C GLN A 104 -8.71 -2.05 6.47
N VAL A 105 -8.99 -0.85 6.98
CA VAL A 105 -9.99 0.06 6.43
C VAL A 105 -9.27 1.28 5.87
N PRO A 106 -9.50 1.62 4.61
CA PRO A 106 -8.89 2.80 4.01
C PRO A 106 -9.44 4.08 4.62
N VAL A 107 -8.55 5.07 4.74
CA VAL A 107 -8.86 6.42 5.18
C VAL A 107 -9.12 7.29 3.97
N VAL A 108 -10.19 8.07 3.99
CA VAL A 108 -10.52 9.05 2.96
C VAL A 108 -10.50 10.43 3.58
N LEU A 109 -9.68 11.32 3.00
CA LEU A 109 -9.55 12.69 3.47
C LEU A 109 -10.59 13.58 2.80
N HIS A 110 -11.34 14.32 3.62
CA HIS A 110 -12.31 15.31 3.17
C HIS A 110 -11.81 16.71 3.46
N ASN A 111 -12.20 17.67 2.60
CA ASN A 111 -11.89 19.09 2.73
C ASN A 111 -10.40 19.41 2.85
N PRO A 112 -9.52 18.93 1.92
CA PRO A 112 -8.11 19.25 1.99
C PRO A 112 -7.90 20.76 1.88
N VAL A 113 -7.26 21.34 2.90
CA VAL A 113 -6.89 22.76 2.90
C VAL A 113 -5.66 22.93 2.04
N GLN A 114 -5.78 23.74 0.99
CA GLN A 114 -4.63 24.18 0.21
C GLN A 114 -4.04 25.42 0.87
N THR A 115 -3.01 25.24 1.67
CA THR A 115 -2.29 26.33 2.31
C THR A 115 -0.94 26.52 1.61
N SER A 116 -0.55 27.78 1.40
CA SER A 116 0.79 28.11 0.86
C SER A 116 1.94 27.82 1.84
N GLU A 117 1.60 27.54 3.09
CA GLU A 117 2.56 27.34 4.19
C GLU A 117 2.99 25.90 4.42
N GLY A 118 2.24 24.92 3.88
CA GLY A 118 2.52 23.50 4.12
C GLY A 118 1.96 22.58 3.05
N ILE A 119 2.49 21.36 3.05
CA ILE A 119 2.00 20.23 2.25
C ILE A 119 1.37 19.23 3.19
N LEU A 120 0.17 18.77 2.82
CA LEU A 120 -0.52 17.69 3.52
C LEU A 120 0.15 16.34 3.14
N THR A 121 0.72 15.68 4.14
CA THR A 121 1.38 14.37 3.97
C THR A 121 0.57 13.30 4.67
N GLU A 122 0.16 12.28 3.93
CA GLU A 122 -0.50 11.09 4.46
C GLU A 122 0.58 10.12 4.95
N ALA A 123 0.71 9.94 6.25
CA ALA A 123 1.64 8.99 6.84
C ALA A 123 1.08 7.56 6.77
N ARG A 124 -0.26 7.41 6.88
CA ARG A 124 -0.96 6.15 6.72
C ARG A 124 -2.26 6.34 5.95
N THR A 125 -2.50 5.42 5.03
CA THR A 125 -3.72 5.38 4.19
C THR A 125 -4.76 4.39 4.70
N GLU A 126 -4.39 3.54 5.69
CA GLU A 126 -5.26 2.48 6.23
C GLU A 126 -5.11 2.38 7.74
N ILE A 127 -6.21 2.04 8.42
CA ILE A 127 -6.27 1.77 9.86
C ILE A 127 -6.71 0.32 10.07
N GLU A 128 -6.00 -0.42 10.93
CA GLU A 128 -6.43 -1.75 11.35
C GLU A 128 -7.51 -1.63 12.44
N VAL A 129 -8.68 -2.19 12.16
CA VAL A 129 -9.82 -2.21 13.08
C VAL A 129 -10.27 -3.62 13.38
N GLU A 130 -10.81 -3.82 14.57
CA GLU A 130 -11.45 -5.06 15.01
C GLU A 130 -12.95 -4.81 15.18
N ALA A 131 -13.76 -5.54 14.43
CA ALA A 131 -15.21 -5.45 14.48
C ALA A 131 -15.88 -6.73 13.99
N LEU A 132 -17.20 -6.84 14.17
CA LEU A 132 -17.97 -7.88 13.50
C LEU A 132 -17.95 -7.66 11.98
N PRO A 133 -17.87 -8.72 11.16
CA PRO A 133 -17.80 -8.62 9.71
C PRO A 133 -18.87 -7.73 9.06
N ALA A 134 -20.06 -7.71 9.64
CA ALA A 134 -21.17 -6.89 9.16
C ALA A 134 -21.08 -5.41 9.56
N SER A 135 -20.23 -5.07 10.54
CA SER A 135 -20.09 -3.71 11.10
C SER A 135 -18.84 -3.00 10.60
N ILE A 136 -18.00 -3.66 9.82
CA ILE A 136 -16.78 -3.06 9.27
C ILE A 136 -17.19 -2.00 8.23
N PRO A 137 -16.78 -0.73 8.39
CA PRO A 137 -17.04 0.31 7.40
C PRO A 137 -16.16 0.10 6.15
N HIS A 138 -16.67 0.53 4.99
CA HIS A 138 -15.92 0.45 3.73
C HIS A 138 -14.75 1.43 3.70
N GLN A 139 -14.91 2.56 4.37
CA GLN A 139 -13.91 3.63 4.49
C GLN A 139 -14.14 4.38 5.80
N ILE A 140 -13.11 5.10 6.24
CA ILE A 140 -13.16 6.01 7.38
C ILE A 140 -12.92 7.41 6.84
N ASP A 141 -13.92 8.29 7.01
CA ASP A 141 -13.84 9.67 6.54
C ASP A 141 -13.18 10.53 7.61
N ILE A 142 -12.13 11.26 7.23
CA ILE A 142 -11.41 12.19 8.11
C ILE A 142 -11.50 13.60 7.53
N ASP A 143 -12.02 14.53 8.33
CA ASP A 143 -12.04 15.95 7.97
C ASP A 143 -10.70 16.60 8.34
N VAL A 144 -9.98 17.03 7.31
CA VAL A 144 -8.66 17.68 7.47
C VAL A 144 -8.74 19.22 7.40
N SER A 145 -9.93 19.80 7.45
CA SER A 145 -10.12 21.25 7.45
C SER A 145 -9.47 21.97 8.64
N GLY A 146 -9.23 21.25 9.74
CA GLY A 146 -8.54 21.75 10.93
C GLY A 146 -7.02 21.82 10.82
N LEU A 147 -6.40 21.21 9.79
CA LEU A 147 -4.95 21.23 9.59
C LEU A 147 -4.57 22.51 8.81
N ALA A 148 -4.33 23.60 9.51
CA ALA A 148 -4.04 24.89 8.89
C ALA A 148 -2.55 25.26 8.97
N HIS A 149 -1.80 24.74 9.95
CA HIS A 149 -0.43 25.15 10.21
C HIS A 149 0.56 23.98 10.10
N PRO A 150 1.80 24.25 9.68
CA PRO A 150 2.86 23.25 9.72
C PRO A 150 3.06 22.70 11.14
N GLY A 151 3.06 21.39 11.27
CA GLY A 151 3.14 20.69 12.56
C GLY A 151 1.80 20.18 13.09
N ASP A 152 0.67 20.60 12.51
CA ASP A 152 -0.64 20.02 12.82
C ASP A 152 -0.69 18.57 12.33
N ALA A 153 -1.25 17.68 13.15
CA ALA A 153 -1.36 16.27 12.84
C ALA A 153 -2.66 15.69 13.38
N ILE A 154 -3.28 14.80 12.62
CA ILE A 154 -4.41 13.98 13.05
C ILE A 154 -3.90 12.58 13.38
N ARG A 155 -4.26 12.10 14.58
CA ARG A 155 -3.88 10.78 15.09
C ARG A 155 -5.07 9.82 15.06
N VAL A 156 -4.79 8.52 15.16
CA VAL A 156 -5.83 7.48 15.20
C VAL A 156 -6.88 7.74 16.28
N ARG A 157 -6.48 8.23 17.47
CA ARG A 157 -7.39 8.56 18.58
C ARG A 157 -8.39 9.71 18.30
N ASP A 158 -8.05 10.59 17.34
CA ASP A 158 -8.85 11.75 16.98
C ASP A 158 -9.94 11.42 15.96
N VAL A 159 -9.90 10.19 15.43
CA VAL A 159 -10.82 9.70 14.40
C VAL A 159 -12.10 9.17 15.05
N VAL A 160 -13.24 9.59 14.52
CA VAL A 160 -14.55 9.09 14.96
C VAL A 160 -14.83 7.76 14.27
N LEU A 161 -14.80 6.68 15.04
CA LEU A 161 -15.13 5.34 14.56
C LEU A 161 -16.65 5.08 14.74
N PRO A 162 -17.27 4.31 13.83
CA PRO A 162 -18.67 3.90 13.99
C PRO A 162 -18.86 2.93 15.15
N GLU A 163 -20.12 2.76 15.59
CA GLU A 163 -20.48 1.87 16.69
C GLU A 163 -20.05 0.41 16.41
N GLY A 164 -19.42 -0.22 17.40
CA GLY A 164 -18.99 -1.62 17.31
C GLY A 164 -17.65 -1.84 16.58
N VAL A 165 -16.92 -0.78 16.26
CA VAL A 165 -15.58 -0.83 15.66
C VAL A 165 -14.55 -0.34 16.66
N THR A 166 -13.48 -1.12 16.86
CA THR A 166 -12.37 -0.77 17.75
C THR A 166 -11.09 -0.67 16.93
N ALA A 167 -10.35 0.42 17.05
CA ALA A 167 -9.03 0.52 16.44
C ALA A 167 -8.05 -0.42 17.15
N VAL A 168 -7.32 -1.21 16.37
CA VAL A 168 -6.20 -2.04 16.84
C VAL A 168 -4.89 -1.28 16.70
N THR A 169 -4.81 -0.40 15.71
CA THR A 169 -3.70 0.52 15.51
C THR A 169 -3.53 1.44 16.71
N ASP A 170 -2.27 1.73 17.07
CA ASP A 170 -1.96 2.59 18.22
C ASP A 170 -2.63 3.97 18.07
N GLY A 171 -3.32 4.41 19.10
CA GLY A 171 -4.02 5.70 19.11
C GLY A 171 -3.10 6.91 18.94
N ASP A 172 -1.82 6.81 19.29
CA ASP A 172 -0.84 7.88 19.14
C ASP A 172 -0.22 7.95 17.72
N GLU A 173 -0.52 6.97 16.89
CA GLU A 173 -0.02 6.94 15.51
C GLU A 173 -0.62 8.06 14.66
N VAL A 174 0.25 8.72 13.87
CA VAL A 174 -0.14 9.84 13.00
C VAL A 174 -0.69 9.27 11.68
N LEU A 175 -1.86 9.73 11.29
CA LEU A 175 -2.50 9.41 10.00
C LEU A 175 -2.16 10.44 8.93
N VAL A 176 -2.32 11.70 9.29
CA VAL A 176 -2.11 12.84 8.39
C VAL A 176 -1.40 13.94 9.16
N GLN A 177 -0.44 14.57 8.52
CA GLN A 177 0.27 15.74 9.08
C GLN A 177 0.49 16.82 8.03
N MET A 178 0.60 18.05 8.49
CA MET A 178 0.98 19.20 7.67
C MET A 178 2.49 19.44 7.81
N GLU A 179 3.23 19.24 6.72
CA GLU A 179 4.67 19.53 6.68
C GLU A 179 4.95 20.94 6.14
N ALA A 180 5.93 21.64 6.72
CA ALA A 180 6.33 22.93 6.23
C ALA A 180 7.00 22.83 4.85
N VAL A 181 6.59 23.65 3.91
CA VAL A 181 7.32 23.81 2.65
C VAL A 181 8.54 24.68 2.92
N TYR A 182 9.70 24.09 3.06
CA TYR A 182 10.94 24.81 2.99
C TYR A 182 11.19 25.20 1.53
N GLN A 183 10.84 26.43 1.16
CA GLN A 183 11.38 27.01 -0.06
C GLN A 183 12.87 27.17 0.18
N THR A 184 13.66 26.29 -0.39
CA THR A 184 15.11 26.55 -0.52
C THR A 184 15.21 27.86 -1.26
N PRO A 185 15.77 28.96 -0.67
CA PRO A 185 16.02 30.17 -1.45
C PRO A 185 16.95 29.73 -2.57
N GLU A 186 16.51 29.86 -3.81
CA GLU A 186 17.42 29.84 -4.95
C GLU A 186 18.50 30.89 -4.65
N MET A 187 19.66 30.44 -4.17
CA MET A 187 20.84 31.27 -4.17
C MET A 187 21.10 31.60 -5.62
N GLY A 188 20.70 32.81 -5.98
CA GLY A 188 21.03 33.39 -7.26
C GLY A 188 22.50 33.16 -7.51
N LEU A 189 22.78 32.43 -8.56
CA LEU A 189 24.11 32.39 -9.18
C LEU A 189 24.36 33.82 -9.69
N ASP A 190 24.85 34.65 -8.78
CA ASP A 190 25.47 35.91 -9.17
C ASP A 190 26.81 35.53 -9.76
N GLU A 191 26.84 35.71 -11.04
CA GLU A 191 27.94 35.66 -11.98
C GLU A 191 29.04 36.62 -11.49
N ALA A 192 30.09 36.09 -10.86
CA ALA A 192 31.34 36.80 -10.69
C ALA A 192 32.41 36.04 -11.47
N ALA A 193 32.78 36.69 -12.57
CA ALA A 193 33.83 36.32 -13.50
C ALA A 193 35.19 36.10 -12.80
N PRO A 194 36.05 35.28 -13.41
CA PRO A 194 37.38 35.00 -12.84
C PRO A 194 38.37 36.12 -13.12
N GLU A 195 38.97 36.66 -12.10
CA GLU A 195 40.17 37.46 -12.24
C GLU A 195 41.41 36.65 -11.96
N GLU A 196 42.21 36.61 -13.01
CA GLU A 196 43.53 36.09 -13.26
C GLU A 196 44.54 36.58 -12.25
N ALA A 197 45.39 35.72 -11.64
CA ALA A 197 46.82 36.01 -11.47
C ALA A 197 47.58 34.87 -10.79
N ALA A 198 48.58 34.43 -11.53
CA ALA A 198 49.93 34.05 -11.13
C ALA A 198 50.21 32.76 -10.35
N ALA A 199 50.80 31.85 -11.07
CA ALA A 199 51.75 30.87 -10.54
C ALA A 199 53.01 31.56 -9.92
N PRO A 200 53.82 30.88 -9.10
CA PRO A 200 54.88 30.09 -9.66
C PRO A 200 55.27 28.77 -8.92
N GLU A 201 55.76 27.88 -9.72
CA GLU A 201 56.92 26.94 -9.63
C GLU A 201 57.56 26.62 -8.27
N ALA A 202 57.75 25.34 -8.06
CA ALA A 202 59.06 24.61 -7.92
C ALA A 202 58.80 23.19 -7.39
N GLU A 203 59.19 22.21 -8.18
CA GLU A 203 60.31 21.27 -7.97
C GLU A 203 60.26 20.45 -6.67
N ALA A 204 60.46 19.21 -6.56
CA ALA A 204 61.22 18.22 -7.33
C ALA A 204 60.99 16.83 -6.71
N GLU A 205 61.17 15.84 -7.52
CA GLU A 205 61.89 14.56 -7.29
C GLU A 205 61.43 13.64 -6.17
N ALA A 206 61.39 12.39 -6.25
CA ALA A 206 61.94 11.37 -7.15
C ALA A 206 61.63 10.01 -6.52
N SER A 207 61.60 9.04 -7.38
CA SER A 207 62.05 7.65 -7.18
C SER A 207 61.24 6.80 -6.17
N GLY A 208 60.94 5.65 -6.50
CA GLY A 208 61.47 4.49 -7.16
C GLY A 208 60.58 3.32 -6.84
N GLU A 209 60.25 2.64 -7.79
CA GLU A 209 60.82 1.32 -8.22
C GLU A 209 60.28 0.11 -7.44
N ALA A 210 59.67 -0.63 -8.24
CA ALA A 210 59.94 -2.03 -8.55
C ALA A 210 59.21 -3.13 -7.76
N ALA A 211 58.59 -3.87 -8.59
CA ALA A 211 58.73 -5.32 -8.79
C ALA A 211 57.99 -6.19 -7.76
N GLU A 212 57.25 -7.01 -8.28
CA GLU A 212 57.36 -8.28 -9.01
C GLU A 212 56.80 -9.45 -8.23
N THR A 213 56.18 -10.24 -9.01
CA THR A 213 55.96 -11.70 -9.02
C THR A 213 54.86 -12.25 -8.10
N ALA A 214 53.85 -12.79 -8.70
CA ALA A 214 53.74 -14.08 -9.38
C ALA A 214 53.38 -15.24 -8.45
N GLU A 215 52.48 -16.05 -8.98
CA GLU A 215 52.30 -17.51 -8.81
C GLU A 215 51.69 -17.96 -7.48
N ASP A 216 50.81 -18.87 -7.44
CA ASP A 216 50.32 -20.01 -8.20
C ASP A 216 49.41 -20.83 -7.26
N ALA A 217 48.43 -21.46 -7.87
CA ALA A 217 47.87 -22.76 -7.56
C ALA A 217 47.26 -23.10 -6.17
N GLY A 218 46.06 -23.59 -6.27
CA GLY A 218 45.39 -24.41 -5.27
C GLY A 218 43.93 -24.58 -5.58
#